data_7d3cab1bbe7582755274c9bfe2069598
#
_entry.id   7d3cab1bbe7582755274c9bfe2069598
#
_cell.length_a   1.000
_cell.length_b   1.000
_cell.length_c   1.000
_cell.angle_alpha   90.00
_cell.angle_beta   90.00
_cell.angle_gamma   90.00
#
_symmetry.space_group_name_H-M   'P 1'
#
loop_
_entity.id
_entity.type
_entity.pdbx_description
1 polymer ?
#
loop_
_entity_poly.entity_id
_entity_poly.type
_entity_poly.pdbx_seq_one_letter_code
_entity_poly.pdbx_strand_id
1 'polypeptide(L)'
;MDVMGDILVLAGDTGYLGDDMYSVHPFWNWASESFEQVLVALGNHEFYKYYDLKTMQDGLVGEIRPNVHYYYNKVVTIQDVDFIISTLWAHIDLDDAFVTERGVADFYRIVYGDNLLRYSDFNREHQRCLDFIKKSVSASKAKHKVVVTHHVPSYQLVASEFQGSRINGAFTVELADYIADSGIDYWIYGHSHRNIDKTIGNTHCLCNQFGYVSHNEHLTFDRGKVIDV
;
A
#
# COMPACT_ATOMS: atom_id res chain seq x y z
N MET A 1 14.35 -9.72 9.60
CA MET A 1 13.73 -10.28 8.39
C MET A 1 14.77 -11.19 7.76
N ASP A 2 14.36 -12.34 7.29
CA ASP A 2 15.24 -13.30 6.63
C ASP A 2 15.24 -13.03 5.12
N VAL A 3 16.38 -13.19 4.46
CA VAL A 3 16.48 -12.99 3.00
C VAL A 3 16.10 -14.31 2.35
N MET A 4 14.89 -14.38 1.75
CA MET A 4 14.32 -15.60 1.21
C MET A 4 14.04 -15.55 -0.30
N GLY A 5 14.10 -14.37 -0.91
CA GLY A 5 13.83 -14.15 -2.33
C GLY A 5 14.71 -13.07 -2.93
N ASP A 6 14.60 -12.86 -4.24
CA ASP A 6 15.41 -11.91 -4.99
C ASP A 6 14.86 -10.48 -4.91
N ILE A 7 13.55 -10.34 -4.72
CA ILE A 7 12.83 -9.07 -4.71
C ILE A 7 12.19 -8.85 -3.34
N LEU A 8 12.46 -7.69 -2.72
CA LEU A 8 11.73 -7.26 -1.53
C LEU A 8 10.59 -6.32 -1.93
N VAL A 9 9.37 -6.65 -1.51
CA VAL A 9 8.20 -5.79 -1.68
C VAL A 9 7.78 -5.20 -0.32
N LEU A 10 7.69 -3.87 -0.25
CA LEU A 10 7.25 -3.15 0.93
C LEU A 10 5.93 -2.42 0.60
N ALA A 11 4.87 -2.79 1.30
CA ALA A 11 3.51 -2.31 1.06
C ALA A 11 3.18 -1.02 1.84
N GLY A 12 4.11 -0.08 1.90
CA GLY A 12 3.94 1.25 2.49
C GLY A 12 4.26 1.36 3.97
N ASP A 13 4.14 2.58 4.49
CA ASP A 13 4.42 2.96 5.88
C ASP A 13 5.85 2.65 6.33
N THR A 14 6.80 2.87 5.43
CA THR A 14 8.23 2.66 5.68
C THR A 14 8.90 3.88 6.31
N GLY A 15 8.23 5.04 6.31
CA GLY A 15 8.72 6.28 6.90
C GLY A 15 7.94 7.51 6.47
N TYR A 16 8.60 8.66 6.40
CA TYR A 16 8.00 9.93 6.00
C TYR A 16 8.84 10.56 4.88
N LEU A 17 8.26 10.82 3.71
CA LEU A 17 8.98 11.45 2.57
C LEU A 17 9.49 12.86 2.91
N GLY A 18 8.79 13.58 3.79
CA GLY A 18 9.20 14.90 4.27
C GLY A 18 10.29 14.89 5.35
N ASP A 19 10.86 13.72 5.68
CA ASP A 19 11.92 13.57 6.68
C ASP A 19 13.27 13.38 6.01
N ASP A 20 14.23 14.27 6.27
CA ASP A 20 15.60 14.16 5.76
C ASP A 20 16.29 12.83 6.14
N MET A 21 15.80 12.17 7.22
CA MET A 21 16.32 10.89 7.67
C MET A 21 15.75 9.69 6.90
N TYR A 22 14.72 9.87 6.07
CA TYR A 22 14.08 8.75 5.37
C TYR A 22 15.07 7.98 4.49
N SER A 23 15.70 8.68 3.56
CA SER A 23 16.61 8.05 2.59
C SER A 23 17.97 7.62 3.18
N VAL A 24 18.37 8.18 4.33
CA VAL A 24 19.67 7.84 4.96
C VAL A 24 19.56 6.74 6.02
N HIS A 25 18.34 6.24 6.30
CA HIS A 25 18.15 5.20 7.30
C HIS A 25 18.93 3.93 6.95
N PRO A 26 19.66 3.30 7.91
CA PRO A 26 20.52 2.13 7.66
C PRO A 26 19.79 0.92 7.05
N PHE A 27 18.49 0.80 7.26
CA PHE A 27 17.65 -0.24 6.66
C PHE A 27 17.80 -0.28 5.13
N TRP A 28 17.89 0.88 4.48
CA TRP A 28 17.98 0.94 3.01
C TRP A 28 19.31 0.40 2.47
N ASN A 29 20.40 0.54 3.23
CA ASN A 29 21.68 -0.06 2.85
C ASN A 29 21.58 -1.59 2.94
N TRP A 30 21.06 -2.10 4.06
CA TRP A 30 20.84 -3.52 4.23
C TRP A 30 19.91 -4.10 3.16
N ALA A 31 18.80 -3.43 2.85
CA ALA A 31 17.87 -3.88 1.83
C ALA A 31 18.52 -3.90 0.43
N SER A 32 19.29 -2.85 0.09
CA SER A 32 20.03 -2.75 -1.17
C SER A 32 21.09 -3.84 -1.34
N GLU A 33 21.76 -4.21 -0.26
CA GLU A 33 22.80 -5.26 -0.25
C GLU A 33 22.22 -6.68 -0.25
N SER A 34 20.97 -6.84 0.21
CA SER A 34 20.36 -8.15 0.43
C SER A 34 19.44 -8.61 -0.71
N PHE A 35 18.92 -7.69 -1.54
CA PHE A 35 17.95 -8.01 -2.59
C PHE A 35 18.39 -7.43 -3.92
N GLU A 36 18.05 -8.10 -5.03
CA GLU A 36 18.31 -7.60 -6.38
C GLU A 36 17.51 -6.32 -6.68
N GLN A 37 16.24 -6.28 -6.23
CA GLN A 37 15.35 -5.14 -6.35
C GLN A 37 14.54 -4.96 -5.06
N VAL A 38 14.29 -3.71 -4.68
CA VAL A 38 13.38 -3.37 -3.58
C VAL A 38 12.32 -2.43 -4.11
N LEU A 39 11.07 -2.88 -4.05
CA LEU A 39 9.89 -2.19 -4.55
C LEU A 39 9.07 -1.65 -3.36
N VAL A 40 8.96 -0.33 -3.25
CA VAL A 40 8.24 0.30 -2.14
C VAL A 40 6.97 0.97 -2.67
N ALA A 41 5.80 0.50 -2.27
CA ALA A 41 4.57 1.27 -2.39
C ALA A 41 4.56 2.38 -1.33
N LEU A 42 3.95 3.53 -1.63
CA LEU A 42 3.75 4.57 -0.62
C LEU A 42 2.49 4.26 0.20
N GLY A 43 2.58 4.34 1.53
CA GLY A 43 1.44 4.33 2.43
C GLY A 43 0.99 5.76 2.77
N ASN A 44 0.07 5.89 3.73
CA ASN A 44 -0.38 7.21 4.20
C ASN A 44 0.69 7.91 5.06
N HIS A 45 1.51 7.17 5.81
CA HIS A 45 2.56 7.76 6.65
C HIS A 45 3.66 8.43 5.82
N GLU A 46 3.93 7.97 4.61
CA GLU A 46 4.89 8.64 3.72
C GLU A 46 4.52 10.11 3.49
N PHE A 47 3.23 10.48 3.57
CA PHE A 47 2.74 11.86 3.41
C PHE A 47 2.59 12.63 4.72
N TYR A 48 2.92 12.04 5.87
CA TYR A 48 2.90 12.76 7.15
C TYR A 48 3.98 13.85 7.19
N LYS A 49 4.00 14.66 8.23
CA LYS A 49 4.82 15.86 8.36
C LYS A 49 4.52 16.91 7.29
N TYR A 50 3.23 17.02 6.93
CA TYR A 50 2.74 18.00 5.97
C TYR A 50 3.33 17.87 4.56
N TYR A 51 3.68 16.65 4.15
CA TYR A 51 4.04 16.40 2.76
C TYR A 51 2.80 16.60 1.86
N ASP A 52 2.96 17.33 0.75
CA ASP A 52 1.85 17.66 -0.13
C ASP A 52 1.53 16.48 -1.08
N LEU A 53 0.49 15.73 -0.75
CA LEU A 53 0.00 14.61 -1.56
C LEU A 53 -0.39 15.04 -2.98
N LYS A 54 -0.86 16.29 -3.18
CA LYS A 54 -1.24 16.79 -4.50
C LYS A 54 -0.08 16.88 -5.49
N THR A 55 1.17 16.86 -5.01
CA THR A 55 2.36 16.85 -5.85
C THR A 55 2.62 15.49 -6.51
N MET A 56 1.97 14.42 -6.03
CA MET A 56 2.15 13.09 -6.60
C MET A 56 1.58 12.97 -8.00
N GLN A 57 2.37 12.38 -8.89
CA GLN A 57 1.99 12.12 -10.27
C GLN A 57 2.00 10.62 -10.55
N ASP A 58 1.11 10.16 -11.44
CA ASP A 58 1.12 8.77 -11.89
C ASP A 58 2.43 8.47 -12.62
N GLY A 59 3.00 7.30 -12.31
CA GLY A 59 4.28 6.87 -12.85
C GLY A 59 5.49 7.40 -12.08
N LEU A 60 5.30 8.11 -10.95
CA LEU A 60 6.40 8.62 -10.14
C LEU A 60 7.28 7.48 -9.64
N VAL A 61 8.59 7.69 -9.75
CA VAL A 61 9.64 6.82 -9.24
C VAL A 61 10.62 7.67 -8.44
N GLY A 62 10.81 7.34 -7.19
CA GLY A 62 11.84 7.97 -6.37
C GLY A 62 12.94 6.97 -6.01
N GLU A 63 14.19 7.35 -6.24
CA GLU A 63 15.35 6.53 -5.94
C GLU A 63 15.81 6.75 -4.49
N ILE A 64 15.98 5.65 -3.74
CA ILE A 64 16.61 5.65 -2.42
C ILE A 64 18.02 5.07 -2.50
N ARG A 65 18.20 4.00 -3.29
CA ARG A 65 19.46 3.38 -3.68
C ARG A 65 19.33 2.92 -5.15
N PRO A 66 20.39 2.56 -5.86
CA PRO A 66 20.31 2.17 -7.27
C PRO A 66 19.33 1.04 -7.58
N ASN A 67 19.05 0.17 -6.59
CA ASN A 67 18.10 -0.95 -6.69
C ASN A 67 16.95 -0.85 -5.68
N VAL A 68 16.77 0.29 -4.99
CA VAL A 68 15.71 0.54 -4.00
C VAL A 68 14.91 1.77 -4.43
N HIS A 69 13.66 1.57 -4.83
CA HIS A 69 12.81 2.64 -5.32
C HIS A 69 11.44 2.64 -4.67
N TYR A 70 10.88 3.83 -4.43
CA TYR A 70 9.46 3.98 -4.10
C TYR A 70 8.68 4.44 -5.33
N TYR A 71 7.40 4.05 -5.37
CA TYR A 71 6.55 4.23 -6.52
C TYR A 71 5.18 4.77 -6.15
N TYR A 72 4.63 5.63 -7.01
CA TYR A 72 3.24 6.07 -6.94
C TYR A 72 2.58 5.81 -8.31
N ASN A 73 1.55 4.94 -8.32
CA ASN A 73 0.82 4.53 -9.51
C ASN A 73 1.75 4.13 -10.69
N LYS A 74 2.55 3.09 -10.47
CA LYS A 74 3.56 2.62 -11.43
C LYS A 74 3.48 1.11 -11.64
N VAL A 75 3.62 0.69 -12.90
CA VAL A 75 3.90 -0.71 -13.24
C VAL A 75 5.41 -0.88 -13.36
N VAL A 76 5.94 -1.88 -12.67
CA VAL A 76 7.34 -2.32 -12.76
C VAL A 76 7.32 -3.75 -13.28
N THR A 77 7.90 -3.96 -14.46
CA THR A 77 8.01 -5.30 -15.05
C THR A 77 9.38 -5.88 -14.73
N ILE A 78 9.40 -7.03 -14.08
CA ILE A 78 10.62 -7.79 -13.81
C ILE A 78 10.41 -9.18 -14.38
N GLN A 79 11.23 -9.58 -15.36
CA GLN A 79 11.06 -10.82 -16.12
C GLN A 79 9.65 -10.89 -16.74
N ASP A 80 8.83 -11.87 -16.37
CA ASP A 80 7.47 -12.09 -16.86
C ASP A 80 6.38 -11.73 -15.83
N VAL A 81 6.74 -10.90 -14.82
CA VAL A 81 5.86 -10.43 -13.75
C VAL A 81 5.66 -8.93 -13.85
N ASP A 82 4.42 -8.46 -13.88
CA ASP A 82 4.05 -7.05 -13.71
C ASP A 82 3.69 -6.78 -12.25
N PHE A 83 4.51 -5.98 -11.55
CA PHE A 83 4.20 -5.41 -10.25
C PHE A 83 3.44 -4.09 -10.46
N ILE A 84 2.15 -4.08 -10.14
CA ILE A 84 1.27 -2.92 -10.27
C ILE A 84 1.19 -2.25 -8.90
N ILE A 85 1.94 -1.17 -8.71
CA ILE A 85 2.20 -0.56 -7.41
C ILE A 85 1.40 0.73 -7.26
N SER A 86 0.62 0.84 -6.18
CA SER A 86 -0.22 1.99 -5.87
C SER A 86 -0.44 2.10 -4.36
N THR A 87 -0.75 3.30 -3.86
CA THR A 87 -1.25 3.48 -2.48
C THR A 87 -2.67 2.90 -2.34
N LEU A 88 -3.46 2.91 -3.42
CA LEU A 88 -4.88 2.61 -3.52
C LEU A 88 -5.76 3.66 -2.81
N TRP A 89 -5.35 4.12 -1.59
CA TRP A 89 -6.26 4.80 -0.68
C TRP A 89 -7.52 3.96 -0.46
N ALA A 90 -8.53 4.51 0.21
CA ALA A 90 -9.80 3.83 0.36
C ALA A 90 -10.96 4.81 0.10
N HIS A 91 -12.19 4.42 0.31
CA HIS A 91 -13.35 5.27 0.04
C HIS A 91 -14.13 5.55 1.32
N ILE A 92 -14.33 6.83 1.61
CA ILE A 92 -15.07 7.32 2.77
C ILE A 92 -16.46 7.74 2.33
N ASP A 93 -17.48 7.07 2.86
CA ASP A 93 -18.87 7.44 2.63
C ASP A 93 -19.20 8.80 3.25
N LEU A 94 -20.08 9.56 2.60
CA LEU A 94 -20.45 10.91 3.06
C LEU A 94 -20.99 10.92 4.50
N ASP A 95 -21.76 9.91 4.87
CA ASP A 95 -22.35 9.78 6.21
C ASP A 95 -21.29 9.57 7.31
N ASP A 96 -20.12 9.05 6.93
CA ASP A 96 -19.00 8.79 7.83
C ASP A 96 -17.87 9.83 7.73
N ALA A 97 -17.93 10.74 6.76
CA ALA A 97 -16.88 11.72 6.48
C ALA A 97 -16.51 12.56 7.71
N PHE A 98 -17.51 13.08 8.44
CA PHE A 98 -17.28 13.92 9.61
C PHE A 98 -16.57 13.16 10.75
N VAL A 99 -17.00 11.93 11.02
CA VAL A 99 -16.38 11.09 12.08
C VAL A 99 -14.97 10.69 11.67
N THR A 100 -14.78 10.33 10.42
CA THR A 100 -13.48 9.89 9.87
C THR A 100 -12.47 11.04 9.88
N GLU A 101 -12.82 12.22 9.38
CA GLU A 101 -11.93 13.40 9.39
C GLU A 101 -11.49 13.79 10.82
N ARG A 102 -12.32 13.53 11.82
CA ARG A 102 -11.98 13.84 13.23
C ARG A 102 -11.24 12.71 13.93
N GLY A 103 -11.39 11.48 13.48
CA GLY A 103 -10.85 10.29 14.13
C GLY A 103 -9.55 9.76 13.55
N VAL A 104 -9.23 10.11 12.29
CA VAL A 104 -8.06 9.59 11.57
C VAL A 104 -6.98 10.63 11.42
N ALA A 105 -5.75 10.24 11.74
CA ALA A 105 -4.60 11.14 11.79
C ALA A 105 -4.23 11.78 10.43
N ASP A 106 -4.56 11.13 9.33
CA ASP A 106 -4.29 11.59 7.97
C ASP A 106 -4.80 13.01 7.73
N PHE A 107 -6.00 13.31 8.23
CA PHE A 107 -6.67 14.62 8.04
C PHE A 107 -6.04 15.75 8.86
N TYR A 108 -5.09 15.44 9.74
CA TYR A 108 -4.33 16.41 10.52
C TYR A 108 -2.84 16.48 10.15
N ARG A 109 -2.36 15.54 9.33
CA ARG A 109 -0.92 15.36 9.08
C ARG A 109 -0.54 15.41 7.61
N ILE A 110 -1.51 15.26 6.71
CA ILE A 110 -1.30 15.29 5.26
C ILE A 110 -1.81 16.60 4.69
N VAL A 111 -1.03 17.21 3.82
CA VAL A 111 -1.40 18.41 3.06
C VAL A 111 -1.88 18.01 1.66
N TYR A 112 -2.86 18.73 1.15
CA TYR A 112 -3.32 18.65 -0.23
C TYR A 112 -3.40 20.04 -0.85
N GLY A 113 -2.31 20.48 -1.47
CA GLY A 113 -2.12 21.85 -1.91
C GLY A 113 -1.99 22.81 -0.73
N ASP A 114 -2.79 23.86 -0.69
CA ASP A 114 -2.72 24.87 0.36
C ASP A 114 -3.47 24.51 1.67
N ASN A 115 -4.07 23.31 1.72
CA ASN A 115 -4.94 22.90 2.82
C ASN A 115 -4.55 21.53 3.39
N LEU A 116 -5.06 21.20 4.58
CA LEU A 116 -5.04 19.84 5.06
C LEU A 116 -5.96 18.96 4.20
N LEU A 117 -5.59 17.69 4.09
CA LEU A 117 -6.35 16.66 3.38
C LEU A 117 -7.81 16.62 3.88
N ARG A 118 -8.76 16.52 2.97
CA ARG A 118 -10.17 16.34 3.26
C ARG A 118 -10.65 15.00 2.70
N TYR A 119 -11.78 14.49 3.21
CA TYR A 119 -12.34 13.23 2.73
C TYR A 119 -12.59 13.24 1.21
N SER A 120 -12.97 14.40 0.66
CA SER A 120 -13.19 14.54 -0.79
C SER A 120 -11.91 14.43 -1.62
N ASP A 121 -10.78 14.90 -1.07
CA ASP A 121 -9.47 14.75 -1.70
C ASP A 121 -8.98 13.31 -1.59
N PHE A 122 -9.18 12.70 -0.41
CA PHE A 122 -8.90 11.29 -0.14
C PHE A 122 -9.64 10.37 -1.14
N ASN A 123 -10.94 10.59 -1.32
CA ASN A 123 -11.75 9.81 -2.28
C ASN A 123 -11.33 10.06 -3.73
N ARG A 124 -10.85 11.27 -4.05
CA ARG A 124 -10.32 11.59 -5.40
C ARG A 124 -9.03 10.82 -5.66
N GLU A 125 -8.12 10.75 -4.68
CA GLU A 125 -6.90 9.96 -4.81
C GLU A 125 -7.20 8.46 -4.88
N HIS A 126 -8.18 7.97 -4.11
CA HIS A 126 -8.67 6.61 -4.25
C HIS A 126 -9.12 6.31 -5.68
N GLN A 127 -10.01 7.13 -6.24
CA GLN A 127 -10.52 6.90 -7.60
C GLN A 127 -9.39 6.89 -8.64
N ARG A 128 -8.44 7.81 -8.52
CA ARG A 128 -7.25 7.89 -9.39
C ARG A 128 -6.40 6.62 -9.30
N CYS A 129 -6.12 6.14 -8.09
CA CYS A 129 -5.34 4.92 -7.87
C CYS A 129 -6.07 3.68 -8.38
N LEU A 130 -7.38 3.58 -8.13
CA LEU A 130 -8.20 2.47 -8.61
C LEU A 130 -8.28 2.41 -10.13
N ASP A 131 -8.46 3.57 -10.79
CA ASP A 131 -8.47 3.66 -12.26
C ASP A 131 -7.11 3.23 -12.85
N PHE A 132 -6.01 3.65 -12.22
CA PHE A 132 -4.67 3.20 -12.59
C PHE A 132 -4.53 1.68 -12.46
N ILE A 133 -4.91 1.09 -11.33
CA ILE A 133 -4.83 -0.37 -11.11
C ILE A 133 -5.64 -1.11 -12.16
N LYS A 134 -6.92 -0.77 -12.34
CA LYS A 134 -7.82 -1.43 -13.30
C LYS A 134 -7.28 -1.35 -14.72
N LYS A 135 -6.81 -0.18 -15.13
CA LYS A 135 -6.20 0.03 -16.45
C LYS A 135 -4.93 -0.80 -16.63
N SER A 136 -4.06 -0.82 -15.62
CA SER A 136 -2.78 -1.55 -15.68
C SER A 136 -3.00 -3.05 -15.73
N VAL A 137 -3.89 -3.59 -14.88
CA VAL A 137 -4.25 -5.03 -14.90
C VAL A 137 -4.82 -5.43 -16.26
N SER A 138 -5.73 -4.63 -16.83
CA SER A 138 -6.33 -4.92 -18.14
C SER A 138 -5.33 -4.82 -19.30
N ALA A 139 -4.34 -3.94 -19.20
CA ALA A 139 -3.34 -3.73 -20.25
C ALA A 139 -2.15 -4.69 -20.15
N SER A 140 -1.94 -5.32 -19.00
CA SER A 140 -0.82 -6.22 -18.75
C SER A 140 -0.84 -7.42 -19.69
N LYS A 141 0.34 -7.74 -20.24
CA LYS A 141 0.59 -8.93 -21.05
C LYS A 141 1.59 -9.88 -20.35
N ALA A 142 2.01 -9.54 -19.15
CA ALA A 142 2.88 -10.37 -18.36
C ALA A 142 2.16 -11.70 -18.02
N LYS A 143 2.94 -12.74 -17.82
CA LYS A 143 2.44 -14.05 -17.42
C LYS A 143 1.81 -13.99 -16.03
N HIS A 144 2.42 -13.22 -15.14
CA HIS A 144 1.97 -13.03 -13.77
C HIS A 144 1.71 -11.57 -13.46
N LYS A 145 0.69 -11.31 -12.62
CA LYS A 145 0.31 -9.99 -12.15
C LYS A 145 0.28 -9.96 -10.63
N VAL A 146 1.11 -9.11 -10.05
CA VAL A 146 1.16 -8.84 -8.61
C VAL A 146 0.73 -7.39 -8.37
N VAL A 147 -0.40 -7.20 -7.73
CA VAL A 147 -0.83 -5.87 -7.29
C VAL A 147 -0.28 -5.61 -5.89
N VAL A 148 0.32 -4.45 -5.70
CA VAL A 148 0.87 -4.02 -4.41
C VAL A 148 0.19 -2.71 -4.01
N THR A 149 -0.56 -2.74 -2.90
CA THR A 149 -1.22 -1.55 -2.37
C THR A 149 -0.87 -1.36 -0.90
N HIS A 150 -1.11 -0.13 -0.39
CA HIS A 150 -1.04 0.09 1.05
C HIS A 150 -2.39 -0.20 1.70
N HIS A 151 -3.46 0.47 1.25
CA HIS A 151 -4.80 0.28 1.82
C HIS A 151 -5.39 -1.09 1.50
N VAL A 152 -6.27 -1.54 2.37
CA VAL A 152 -6.90 -2.87 2.33
C VAL A 152 -7.94 -2.95 1.21
N PRO A 153 -7.84 -3.90 0.27
CA PRO A 153 -8.67 -3.90 -0.94
C PRO A 153 -10.04 -4.57 -0.77
N SER A 154 -10.37 -5.15 0.40
CA SER A 154 -11.70 -5.75 0.63
C SER A 154 -12.02 -5.87 2.11
N TYR A 155 -13.30 -5.70 2.46
CA TYR A 155 -13.78 -5.95 3.82
C TYR A 155 -13.63 -7.42 4.25
N GLN A 156 -13.43 -8.34 3.33
CA GLN A 156 -13.11 -9.73 3.65
C GLN A 156 -11.72 -9.90 4.32
N LEU A 157 -10.88 -8.87 4.25
CA LEU A 157 -9.52 -8.81 4.80
C LEU A 157 -9.42 -7.94 6.07
N VAL A 158 -10.58 -7.48 6.57
CA VAL A 158 -10.67 -6.71 7.81
C VAL A 158 -10.85 -7.66 8.99
N ALA A 159 -10.02 -7.50 10.02
CA ALA A 159 -10.13 -8.28 11.24
C ALA A 159 -11.47 -8.04 11.95
N SER A 160 -11.98 -9.07 12.62
CA SER A 160 -13.32 -9.07 13.23
C SER A 160 -13.52 -7.93 14.22
N GLU A 161 -12.49 -7.54 14.96
CA GLU A 161 -12.54 -6.45 15.94
C GLU A 161 -12.77 -5.06 15.32
N PHE A 162 -12.49 -4.90 14.01
CA PHE A 162 -12.64 -3.63 13.29
C PHE A 162 -13.90 -3.59 12.41
N GLN A 163 -14.62 -4.72 12.29
CA GLN A 163 -15.84 -4.76 11.49
C GLN A 163 -16.90 -3.81 12.03
N GLY A 164 -17.57 -3.08 11.11
CA GLY A 164 -18.62 -2.12 11.46
C GLY A 164 -18.12 -0.80 12.04
N SER A 165 -16.82 -0.54 12.07
CA SER A 165 -16.28 0.75 12.48
C SER A 165 -16.60 1.83 11.44
N ARG A 166 -17.10 2.98 11.89
CA ARG A 166 -17.46 4.11 11.01
C ARG A 166 -16.26 4.78 10.34
N ILE A 167 -15.05 4.52 10.82
CA ILE A 167 -13.82 5.05 10.19
C ILE A 167 -13.18 4.07 9.20
N ASN A 168 -13.77 2.89 8.99
CA ASN A 168 -13.19 1.87 8.10
C ASN A 168 -12.99 2.35 6.67
N GLY A 169 -13.79 3.31 6.19
CA GLY A 169 -13.62 3.91 4.88
C GLY A 169 -12.27 4.63 4.66
N ALA A 170 -11.51 4.93 5.73
CA ALA A 170 -10.15 5.42 5.63
C ALA A 170 -9.10 4.28 5.55
N PHE A 171 -9.50 3.03 5.75
CA PHE A 171 -8.57 1.88 5.81
C PHE A 171 -8.84 0.87 4.70
N THR A 172 -10.11 0.71 4.32
CA THR A 172 -10.55 -0.41 3.47
C THR A 172 -11.55 0.06 2.43
N VAL A 173 -11.43 -0.48 1.24
CA VAL A 173 -12.41 -0.35 0.15
C VAL A 173 -12.87 -1.74 -0.28
N GLU A 174 -14.12 -1.89 -0.74
CA GLU A 174 -14.64 -3.18 -1.19
C GLU A 174 -14.39 -3.40 -2.69
N LEU A 175 -13.48 -4.29 -3.01
CA LEU A 175 -13.12 -4.67 -4.37
C LEU A 175 -13.16 -6.19 -4.59
N ALA A 176 -13.79 -6.98 -3.70
CA ALA A 176 -13.77 -8.45 -3.79
C ALA A 176 -14.26 -8.98 -5.13
N ASP A 177 -15.33 -8.43 -5.69
CA ASP A 177 -15.85 -8.85 -7.00
C ASP A 177 -14.83 -8.56 -8.11
N TYR A 178 -14.24 -7.37 -8.11
CA TYR A 178 -13.18 -7.03 -9.06
C TYR A 178 -11.96 -7.95 -8.92
N ILE A 179 -11.51 -8.20 -7.69
CA ILE A 179 -10.37 -9.07 -7.41
C ILE A 179 -10.64 -10.48 -7.96
N ALA A 180 -11.83 -11.02 -7.68
CA ALA A 180 -12.19 -12.37 -8.10
C ALA A 180 -12.13 -12.59 -9.62
N ASP A 181 -12.47 -11.55 -10.40
CA ASP A 181 -12.59 -11.61 -11.85
C ASP A 181 -11.38 -11.02 -12.60
N SER A 182 -10.39 -10.45 -11.88
CA SER A 182 -9.31 -9.65 -12.48
C SER A 182 -8.20 -10.46 -13.14
N GLY A 183 -8.03 -11.73 -12.78
CA GLY A 183 -6.89 -12.56 -13.18
C GLY A 183 -5.55 -12.07 -12.59
N ILE A 184 -5.58 -11.43 -11.43
CA ILE A 184 -4.42 -11.11 -10.60
C ILE A 184 -4.01 -12.37 -9.84
N ASP A 185 -2.70 -12.68 -9.80
CA ASP A 185 -2.19 -13.84 -9.06
C ASP A 185 -2.09 -13.53 -7.56
N TYR A 186 -1.48 -12.37 -7.24
CA TYR A 186 -1.28 -11.94 -5.86
C TYR A 186 -1.70 -10.48 -5.66
N TRP A 187 -2.32 -10.20 -4.52
CA TRP A 187 -2.56 -8.85 -4.04
C TRP A 187 -1.91 -8.66 -2.67
N ILE A 188 -0.79 -7.93 -2.64
CA ILE A 188 -0.04 -7.62 -1.42
C ILE A 188 -0.55 -6.30 -0.85
N TYR A 189 -0.87 -6.27 0.44
CA TYR A 189 -1.40 -5.06 1.10
C TYR A 189 -0.83 -4.87 2.51
N GLY A 190 -1.01 -3.67 3.08
CA GLY A 190 -0.59 -3.29 4.42
C GLY A 190 -1.72 -2.65 5.24
N HIS A 191 -1.42 -1.61 6.00
CA HIS A 191 -2.31 -0.68 6.69
C HIS A 191 -3.24 -1.26 7.77
N SER A 192 -3.62 -2.52 7.68
CA SER A 192 -4.66 -3.14 8.54
C SER A 192 -4.19 -3.44 9.96
N HIS A 193 -2.88 -3.39 10.22
CA HIS A 193 -2.25 -3.81 11.47
C HIS A 193 -2.65 -5.22 11.95
N ARG A 194 -3.13 -6.05 11.01
CA ARG A 194 -3.44 -7.47 11.20
C ARG A 194 -2.99 -8.25 9.96
N ASN A 195 -2.28 -9.33 10.19
CA ASN A 195 -1.78 -10.18 9.11
C ASN A 195 -2.86 -11.20 8.75
N ILE A 196 -3.61 -10.92 7.70
CA ILE A 196 -4.69 -11.76 7.19
C ILE A 196 -4.34 -12.14 5.75
N ASP A 197 -4.24 -13.45 5.51
CA ASP A 197 -4.10 -14.03 4.19
C ASP A 197 -5.41 -14.69 3.78
N LYS A 198 -5.87 -14.40 2.57
CA LYS A 198 -7.11 -14.97 2.05
C LYS A 198 -7.09 -15.03 0.54
N THR A 199 -7.65 -16.09 -0.03
CA THR A 199 -7.91 -16.16 -1.47
C THR A 199 -9.30 -15.59 -1.77
N ILE A 200 -9.37 -14.66 -2.74
CA ILE A 200 -10.60 -14.08 -3.26
C ILE A 200 -10.66 -14.42 -4.75
N GLY A 201 -11.64 -15.24 -5.16
CA GLY A 201 -11.60 -15.85 -6.49
C GLY A 201 -10.36 -16.73 -6.64
N ASN A 202 -9.48 -16.38 -7.58
CA ASN A 202 -8.18 -17.03 -7.79
C ASN A 202 -6.99 -16.19 -7.29
N THR A 203 -7.24 -15.00 -6.76
CA THR A 203 -6.20 -14.08 -6.28
C THR A 203 -5.83 -14.37 -4.83
N HIS A 204 -4.55 -14.56 -4.54
CA HIS A 204 -4.04 -14.67 -3.18
C HIS A 204 -3.78 -13.28 -2.60
N CYS A 205 -4.64 -12.83 -1.68
CA CYS A 205 -4.47 -11.58 -0.94
C CYS A 205 -3.60 -11.81 0.30
N LEU A 206 -2.49 -11.09 0.43
CA LEU A 206 -1.45 -11.34 1.42
C LEU A 206 -1.09 -10.07 2.18
N CYS A 207 -0.95 -10.21 3.51
CA CYS A 207 -0.42 -9.17 4.37
C CYS A 207 0.63 -9.76 5.32
N ASN A 208 1.73 -9.05 5.51
CA ASN A 208 2.78 -9.44 6.45
C ASN A 208 3.46 -8.20 7.03
N GLN A 209 2.73 -7.45 7.84
CA GLN A 209 3.21 -6.20 8.41
C GLN A 209 3.79 -6.41 9.82
N PHE A 210 4.80 -5.62 10.14
CA PHE A 210 5.44 -5.62 11.44
C PHE A 210 4.57 -4.91 12.49
N GLY A 211 3.91 -3.83 12.09
CA GLY A 211 3.03 -3.06 12.95
C GLY A 211 3.74 -2.40 14.14
N TYR A 212 2.96 -1.97 15.12
CA TYR A 212 3.47 -1.33 16.34
C TYR A 212 3.87 -2.34 17.41
N VAL A 213 5.16 -2.35 17.78
CA VAL A 213 5.69 -3.22 18.86
C VAL A 213 4.99 -2.97 20.19
N SER A 214 4.67 -1.71 20.50
CA SER A 214 3.94 -1.33 21.72
C SER A 214 2.52 -1.91 21.81
N HIS A 215 1.94 -2.29 20.68
CA HIS A 215 0.61 -2.91 20.59
C HIS A 215 0.66 -4.42 20.32
N ASN A 216 1.86 -5.02 20.39
CA ASN A 216 2.10 -6.44 20.11
C ASN A 216 1.70 -6.90 18.69
N GLU A 217 1.60 -5.98 17.72
CA GLU A 217 1.20 -6.30 16.36
C GLU A 217 2.26 -7.12 15.61
N HIS A 218 3.53 -6.96 16.00
CA HIS A 218 4.68 -7.69 15.45
C HIS A 218 4.66 -9.20 15.72
N LEU A 219 3.84 -9.70 16.65
CA LEU A 219 3.83 -11.11 17.06
C LEU A 219 3.38 -12.06 15.94
N THR A 220 2.65 -11.57 14.96
CA THR A 220 2.19 -12.35 13.79
C THR A 220 3.05 -12.13 12.55
N PHE A 221 4.10 -11.32 12.65
CA PHE A 221 5.01 -11.05 11.53
C PHE A 221 5.86 -12.29 11.23
N ASP A 222 5.74 -12.81 10.01
CA ASP A 222 6.59 -13.90 9.52
C ASP A 222 7.85 -13.30 8.86
N ARG A 223 9.01 -13.63 9.46
CA ARG A 223 10.31 -13.13 9.01
C ARG A 223 10.75 -13.67 7.66
N GLY A 224 10.21 -14.81 7.25
CA GLY A 224 10.57 -15.53 6.03
C GLY A 224 9.43 -15.62 5.03
N LYS A 225 8.38 -14.77 5.13
CA LYS A 225 7.26 -14.81 4.20
C LYS A 225 7.71 -14.50 2.78
N VAL A 226 7.46 -15.41 1.87
CA VAL A 226 7.82 -15.36 0.46
C VAL A 226 6.65 -15.83 -0.40
N ILE A 227 6.60 -15.35 -1.63
CA ILE A 227 5.75 -15.84 -2.71
C ILE A 227 6.63 -16.23 -3.90
N ASP A 228 6.21 -17.24 -4.62
CA ASP A 228 6.81 -17.65 -5.90
C ASP A 228 5.88 -17.25 -7.04
N VAL A 229 6.42 -16.57 -8.05
CA VAL A 229 5.69 -16.09 -9.24
C VAL A 229 6.45 -16.41 -10.53
#